data_2374ee2283b4df13b97936e1eb3bc6dd
#
_entry.id   2374ee2283b4df13b97936e1eb3bc6dd
#
_cell.length_a   1.000
_cell.length_b   1.000
_cell.length_c   1.000
_cell.angle_alpha   90.00
_cell.angle_beta   90.00
_cell.angle_gamma   90.00
#
_symmetry.space_group_name_H-M   'P 1'
#
loop_
_entity.id
_entity.type
_entity.pdbx_description
1 polymer ?
#
loop_
_entity_poly.entity_id
_entity_poly.type
_entity_poly.pdbx_seq_one_letter_code
_entity_poly.pdbx_strand_id
1 'polypeptide(L)'
;MNLKEKFFDIFKMYVEKKSSGKKISKTLKKLLPYEIDVQLIRLGEKNDGGYLVPDDFVGIDKNYSAGVGFLTQFEKDLETRYLIKSNMLDFNEIEKKILPSKASFLKKN
;
A
#
# COMPACT_ATOMS: atom_id res chain seq x y z
N MET A 1 -3.51 -24.92 -30.00
CA MET A 1 -2.52 -23.90 -29.56
C MET A 1 -1.75 -23.44 -30.78
N ASN A 2 -1.77 -22.15 -31.06
CA ASN A 2 -1.12 -21.52 -32.22
C ASN A 2 0.41 -21.54 -32.00
N LEU A 3 1.21 -21.53 -33.09
CA LEU A 3 2.67 -21.55 -33.03
C LEU A 3 3.26 -20.37 -32.24
N LYS A 4 2.60 -19.21 -32.28
CA LYS A 4 2.96 -18.03 -31.49
C LYS A 4 2.80 -18.26 -29.97
N GLU A 5 1.71 -18.89 -29.55
CA GLU A 5 1.46 -19.20 -28.14
C GLU A 5 2.51 -20.15 -27.59
N LYS A 6 2.87 -21.21 -28.36
CA LYS A 6 3.99 -22.09 -27.99
C LYS A 6 5.32 -21.36 -27.87
N PHE A 7 5.60 -20.41 -28.78
CA PHE A 7 6.85 -19.64 -28.74
C PHE A 7 6.96 -18.76 -27.50
N PHE A 8 5.86 -18.11 -27.09
CA PHE A 8 5.84 -17.27 -25.89
C PHE A 8 5.89 -18.09 -24.60
N ASP A 9 5.27 -19.26 -24.55
CA ASP A 9 5.37 -20.19 -23.42
C ASP A 9 6.81 -20.64 -23.15
N ILE A 10 7.59 -20.93 -24.20
CA ILE A 10 9.01 -21.31 -24.09
C ILE A 10 9.82 -20.21 -23.41
N PHE A 11 9.51 -18.93 -23.66
CA PHE A 11 10.20 -17.79 -23.07
C PHE A 11 9.55 -17.28 -21.78
N LYS A 12 8.51 -17.94 -21.27
CA LYS A 12 7.70 -17.47 -20.10
C LYS A 12 7.22 -16.03 -20.28
N MET A 13 6.86 -15.66 -21.49
CA MET A 13 6.33 -14.33 -21.82
C MET A 13 4.81 -14.40 -21.95
N TYR A 14 4.14 -13.48 -21.31
CA TYR A 14 2.69 -13.30 -21.42
C TYR A 14 2.41 -12.21 -22.46
N VAL A 15 1.56 -12.54 -23.44
CA VAL A 15 1.06 -11.57 -24.40
C VAL A 15 -0.40 -11.30 -24.11
N GLU A 16 -0.67 -10.15 -23.54
CA GLU A 16 -2.03 -9.70 -23.31
C GLU A 16 -2.59 -8.97 -24.52
N LYS A 17 -3.85 -9.23 -24.82
CA LYS A 17 -4.56 -8.54 -25.89
C LYS A 17 -4.77 -7.07 -25.49
N LYS A 18 -4.25 -6.14 -26.29
CA LYS A 18 -4.43 -4.71 -26.07
C LYS A 18 -5.91 -4.36 -26.07
N SER A 19 -6.38 -3.76 -24.99
CA SER A 19 -7.75 -3.26 -24.88
C SER A 19 -7.96 -2.00 -25.73
N SER A 20 -9.16 -1.82 -26.29
CA SER A 20 -9.48 -0.59 -27.03
C SER A 20 -9.49 0.63 -26.10
N GLY A 21 -9.09 1.80 -26.61
CA GLY A 21 -9.09 3.05 -25.84
C GLY A 21 -10.46 3.38 -25.24
N LYS A 22 -11.56 3.06 -25.95
CA LYS A 22 -12.93 3.23 -25.45
C LYS A 22 -13.23 2.36 -24.22
N LYS A 23 -12.75 1.09 -24.22
CA LYS A 23 -12.92 0.17 -23.09
C LYS A 23 -12.09 0.62 -21.88
N ILE A 24 -10.85 1.07 -22.12
CA ILE A 24 -9.96 1.62 -21.09
C ILE A 24 -10.60 2.86 -20.43
N SER A 25 -11.06 3.81 -21.25
CA SER A 25 -11.70 5.05 -20.76
C SER A 25 -12.95 4.76 -19.92
N LYS A 26 -13.79 3.80 -20.35
CA LYS A 26 -14.98 3.39 -19.59
C LYS A 26 -14.61 2.77 -18.23
N THR A 27 -13.54 1.97 -18.19
CA THR A 27 -13.05 1.36 -16.95
C THR A 27 -12.45 2.42 -16.01
N LEU A 28 -11.63 3.34 -16.53
CA LEU A 28 -11.04 4.42 -15.75
C LEU A 28 -12.09 5.33 -15.12
N LYS A 29 -13.17 5.66 -15.83
CA LYS A 29 -14.28 6.44 -15.27
C LYS A 29 -14.93 5.77 -14.04
N LYS A 30 -14.95 4.45 -13.98
CA LYS A 30 -15.47 3.70 -12.81
C LYS A 30 -14.50 3.69 -11.63
N LEU A 31 -13.21 3.95 -11.89
CA LEU A 31 -12.14 3.97 -10.88
C LEU A 31 -11.80 5.38 -10.39
N LEU A 32 -12.55 6.40 -10.86
CA LEU A 32 -12.36 7.76 -10.36
C LEU A 32 -12.63 7.79 -8.85
N PRO A 33 -11.71 8.35 -8.07
CA PRO A 33 -11.91 8.51 -6.65
C PRO A 33 -13.06 9.49 -6.39
N TYR A 34 -13.75 9.32 -5.27
CA TYR A 34 -14.69 10.32 -4.78
C TYR A 34 -13.95 11.58 -4.35
N GLU A 35 -14.51 12.74 -4.62
CA GLU A 35 -14.04 13.99 -4.04
C GLU A 35 -14.38 14.01 -2.55
N ILE A 36 -13.43 14.48 -1.75
CA ILE A 36 -13.60 14.66 -0.31
C ILE A 36 -13.18 16.07 0.06
N ASP A 37 -13.91 16.70 0.98
CA ASP A 37 -13.65 18.06 1.45
C ASP A 37 -12.51 18.16 2.48
N VAL A 38 -11.66 17.15 2.53
CA VAL A 38 -10.52 17.06 3.45
C VAL A 38 -9.23 17.03 2.63
N GLN A 39 -8.26 17.79 3.07
CA GLN A 39 -6.94 17.80 2.46
C GLN A 39 -6.31 16.41 2.51
N LEU A 40 -5.71 15.98 1.40
CA LEU A 40 -4.89 14.77 1.38
C LEU A 40 -3.47 15.11 1.80
N ILE A 41 -2.93 14.33 2.69
CA ILE A 41 -1.54 14.40 3.11
C ILE A 41 -0.81 13.11 2.79
N ARG A 42 0.50 13.21 2.62
CA ARG A 42 1.33 12.02 2.45
C ARG A 42 1.97 11.64 3.77
N LEU A 43 1.78 10.38 4.17
CA LEU A 43 2.48 9.74 5.27
C LEU A 43 3.33 8.59 4.74
N GLY A 44 4.49 8.36 5.35
CA GLY A 44 5.42 7.31 4.97
C GLY A 44 6.45 7.75 3.93
N GLU A 45 7.05 6.79 3.26
CA GLU A 45 8.13 7.01 2.30
C GLU A 45 7.68 7.77 1.03
N LYS A 46 8.64 8.37 0.33
CA LYS A 46 8.35 9.09 -0.92
C LYS A 46 7.92 8.16 -2.06
N ASN A 47 8.43 6.95 -2.06
CA ASN A 47 8.16 5.94 -3.09
C ASN A 47 7.22 4.86 -2.53
N ASP A 48 7.73 3.65 -2.36
CA ASP A 48 7.01 2.55 -1.74
C ASP A 48 6.86 2.76 -0.23
N GLY A 49 5.80 2.25 0.36
CA GLY A 49 5.50 2.41 1.79
C GLY A 49 5.00 3.80 2.20
N GLY A 50 4.66 4.66 1.24
CA GLY A 50 4.02 5.96 1.49
C GLY A 50 2.64 6.07 0.86
N TYR A 51 1.70 6.63 1.61
CA TYR A 51 0.29 6.70 1.23
C TYR A 51 -0.27 8.12 1.31
N LEU A 52 -1.14 8.46 0.37
CA LEU A 52 -1.99 9.64 0.46
C LEU A 52 -3.22 9.29 1.27
N VAL A 53 -3.43 9.99 2.35
CA VAL A 53 -4.56 9.78 3.27
C VAL A 53 -5.26 11.10 3.57
N PRO A 54 -6.56 11.09 3.88
CA PRO A 54 -7.23 12.29 4.37
C PRO A 54 -6.59 12.78 5.69
N ASP A 55 -6.38 14.07 5.82
CA ASP A 55 -5.89 14.69 7.07
C ASP A 55 -7.05 14.85 8.06
N ASP A 56 -7.63 13.73 8.44
CA ASP A 56 -8.74 13.62 9.39
C ASP A 56 -8.51 12.42 10.31
N PHE A 57 -7.71 12.62 11.35
CA PHE A 57 -7.38 11.59 12.34
C PHE A 57 -8.07 11.81 13.68
N VAL A 58 -9.07 12.68 13.73
CA VAL A 58 -9.81 12.96 14.96
C VAL A 58 -10.52 11.70 15.46
N GLY A 59 -10.25 11.31 16.70
CA GLY A 59 -10.84 10.12 17.32
C GLY A 59 -10.17 8.79 16.95
N ILE A 60 -9.06 8.82 16.18
CA ILE A 60 -8.26 7.63 15.87
C ILE A 60 -7.10 7.54 16.86
N ASP A 61 -7.06 6.48 17.65
CA ASP A 61 -6.01 6.24 18.65
C ASP A 61 -5.10 5.05 18.30
N LYS A 62 -5.50 4.20 17.37
CA LYS A 62 -4.76 2.99 16.96
C LYS A 62 -4.79 2.75 15.47
N ASN A 63 -3.67 2.26 14.98
CA ASN A 63 -3.49 1.76 13.62
C ASN A 63 -3.13 0.26 13.65
N TYR A 64 -3.63 -0.50 12.71
CA TYR A 64 -3.29 -1.91 12.51
C TYR A 64 -2.70 -2.09 11.13
N SER A 65 -1.41 -2.42 11.05
CA SER A 65 -0.67 -2.62 9.81
C SER A 65 -0.31 -4.09 9.63
N ALA A 66 -0.82 -4.71 8.57
CA ALA A 66 -0.48 -6.08 8.19
C ALA A 66 0.44 -6.07 6.96
N GLY A 67 1.45 -6.95 6.95
CA GLY A 67 2.41 -7.04 5.85
C GLY A 67 3.32 -5.83 5.74
N VAL A 68 3.84 -5.35 6.86
CA VAL A 68 4.59 -4.09 6.95
C VAL A 68 5.95 -4.16 6.25
N GLY A 69 6.57 -5.34 6.18
CA GLY A 69 7.93 -5.50 5.64
C GLY A 69 8.96 -4.70 6.44
N PHE A 70 9.87 -4.03 5.72
CA PHE A 70 10.94 -3.23 6.34
C PHE A 70 10.68 -1.72 6.33
N LEU A 71 9.56 -1.27 5.74
CA LEU A 71 9.23 0.14 5.56
C LEU A 71 8.18 0.57 6.61
N THR A 72 8.65 1.11 7.73
CA THR A 72 7.80 1.51 8.86
C THR A 72 7.63 3.02 8.99
N GLN A 73 7.97 3.79 7.96
CA GLN A 73 7.90 5.25 8.04
C GLN A 73 6.46 5.76 8.15
N PHE A 74 5.49 5.06 7.56
CA PHE A 74 4.07 5.40 7.69
C PHE A 74 3.62 5.35 9.16
N GLU A 75 3.95 4.27 9.86
CA GLU A 75 3.62 4.08 11.27
C GLU A 75 4.35 5.09 12.16
N LYS A 76 5.61 5.42 11.83
CA LYS A 76 6.37 6.47 12.54
C LYS A 76 5.73 7.85 12.37
N ASP A 77 5.28 8.18 11.17
CA ASP A 77 4.61 9.45 10.90
C ASP A 77 3.27 9.54 11.66
N LEU A 78 2.50 8.46 11.72
CA LEU A 78 1.27 8.39 12.53
C LEU A 78 1.56 8.62 14.02
N GLU A 79 2.62 8.00 14.56
CA GLU A 79 3.00 8.19 15.95
C GLU A 79 3.47 9.60 16.23
N THR A 80 4.37 10.15 15.40
CA THR A 80 5.01 11.44 15.67
C THR A 80 4.10 12.64 15.42
N ARG A 81 3.24 12.57 14.40
CA ARG A 81 2.36 13.69 14.04
C ARG A 81 1.02 13.66 14.75
N TYR A 82 0.48 12.47 15.00
CA TYR A 82 -0.90 12.29 15.47
C TYR A 82 -1.01 11.51 16.77
N LEU A 83 0.10 11.04 17.33
CA LEU A 83 0.17 10.22 18.54
C LEU A 83 -0.59 8.88 18.43
N ILE A 84 -0.81 8.41 17.20
CA ILE A 84 -1.50 7.16 16.91
C ILE A 84 -0.54 5.99 17.07
N LYS A 85 -0.88 5.05 17.93
CA LYS A 85 -0.08 3.83 18.16
C LYS A 85 -0.34 2.82 17.06
N SER A 86 0.72 2.16 16.58
CA SER A 86 0.61 1.11 15.57
C SER A 86 0.84 -0.29 16.12
N ASN A 87 -0.07 -1.19 15.80
CA ASN A 87 0.08 -2.63 15.98
C ASN A 87 0.43 -3.24 14.62
N MET A 88 1.60 -3.84 14.52
CA MET A 88 2.12 -4.36 13.26
C MET A 88 2.15 -5.88 13.25
N LEU A 89 1.83 -6.48 12.12
CA LEU A 89 1.84 -7.92 11.90
C LEU A 89 2.58 -8.24 10.60
N ASP A 90 3.58 -9.10 10.66
CA ASP A 90 4.30 -9.61 9.49
C ASP A 90 4.72 -11.07 9.72
N PHE A 91 5.07 -11.77 8.63
CA PHE A 91 5.67 -13.10 8.68
C PHE A 91 7.15 -13.06 9.09
N ASN A 92 7.84 -11.96 8.75
CA ASN A 92 9.24 -11.75 9.07
C ASN A 92 9.39 -10.94 10.36
N GLU A 93 10.48 -11.17 11.08
CA GLU A 93 10.84 -10.31 12.20
C GLU A 93 11.30 -8.94 11.70
N ILE A 94 10.74 -7.89 12.32
CA ILE A 94 11.16 -6.52 12.08
C ILE A 94 12.18 -6.14 13.15
N GLU A 95 13.31 -5.58 12.75
CA GLU A 95 14.32 -5.12 13.69
C GLU A 95 13.74 -4.00 14.59
N LYS A 96 13.94 -4.10 15.90
CA LYS A 96 13.40 -3.12 16.87
C LYS A 96 13.76 -1.67 16.56
N LYS A 97 14.93 -1.42 15.95
CA LYS A 97 15.39 -0.07 15.59
C LYS A 97 14.55 0.64 14.53
N ILE A 98 13.80 -0.11 13.70
CA ILE A 98 12.94 0.45 12.65
C ILE A 98 11.50 0.59 13.09
N LEU A 99 11.13 0.05 14.25
CA LEU A 99 9.79 0.19 14.81
C LEU A 99 9.58 1.58 15.41
N PRO A 100 8.36 2.14 15.33
CA PRO A 100 7.96 3.28 16.15
C PRO A 100 8.12 2.98 17.65
N SER A 101 8.38 3.99 18.45
CA SER A 101 8.71 3.80 19.89
C SER A 101 7.58 3.17 20.70
N LYS A 102 6.32 3.43 20.30
CA LYS A 102 5.11 2.92 20.96
C LYS A 102 4.41 1.81 20.18
N ALA A 103 5.04 1.29 19.13
CA ALA A 103 4.45 0.24 18.34
C ALA A 103 4.52 -1.13 19.04
N SER A 104 3.56 -1.97 18.77
CA SER A 104 3.62 -3.41 19.04
C SER A 104 3.79 -4.17 17.74
N PHE A 105 4.55 -5.24 17.78
CA PHE A 105 4.77 -6.13 16.64
C PHE A 105 4.40 -7.56 17.01
N LEU A 106 3.69 -8.21 16.12
CA LEU A 106 3.28 -9.60 16.24
C LEU A 106 3.77 -10.38 15.01
N LYS A 107 4.68 -11.33 15.26
CA LYS A 107 5.11 -12.25 14.23
C LYS A 107 4.07 -13.33 14.06
N LYS A 108 3.65 -13.57 12.83
CA LYS A 108 2.76 -14.70 12.52
C LYS A 108 3.62 -15.96 12.35
N ASN A 109 3.35 -16.96 13.18
CA ASN A 109 3.92 -18.32 13.03
C ASN A 109 3.20 -19.10 11.94
#